data_183fb3875e3920c5bf3fae9972705a0b
#
_entry.id   183fb3875e3920c5bf3fae9972705a0b
#
_cell.length_a   1.000
_cell.length_b   1.000
_cell.length_c   1.000
_cell.angle_alpha   90.00
_cell.angle_beta   90.00
_cell.angle_gamma   90.00
#
_symmetry.space_group_name_H-M   'P 1'
#
loop_
_entity.id
_entity.type
_entity.pdbx_description
1 polymer ?
#
loop_
_entity_poly.entity_id
_entity_poly.type
_entity_poly.pdbx_seq_one_letter_code
_entity_poly.pdbx_strand_id
1 'polypeptide(L)'
;MTQLHIGDKAPDFTSVDQNGEPISLGSFIGKKVVLYFYPKDDTPGCTAQACNLRDNYASLSGKGFQVIGVSNDSIKKHKKFENKYELPFPLVADEDKTIVELYGVYGEKKFMGKAYMGINRTTFLIDEKGNINNIIAKPDTANQSQQVLDQWQS
;
A
#
# COMPACT_ATOMS: atom_id res chain seq x y z
N MET A 1 -6.38 14.77 0.11
CA MET A 1 -6.34 13.86 -1.07
C MET A 1 -5.01 14.04 -1.79
N THR A 2 -4.54 13.00 -2.43
CA THR A 2 -3.27 13.04 -3.14
C THR A 2 -3.26 14.10 -4.25
N GLN A 3 -2.11 14.74 -4.44
CA GLN A 3 -1.86 15.67 -5.55
C GLN A 3 -1.26 14.96 -6.76
N LEU A 4 -1.00 13.66 -6.64
CA LEU A 4 -0.42 12.85 -7.72
C LEU A 4 -1.50 12.46 -8.73
N HIS A 5 -1.07 12.30 -9.98
CA HIS A 5 -1.96 11.97 -11.10
C HIS A 5 -1.43 10.76 -11.88
N ILE A 6 -2.30 10.14 -12.63
CA ILE A 6 -1.92 9.08 -13.59
C ILE A 6 -0.90 9.67 -14.55
N GLY A 7 0.20 8.95 -14.76
CA GLY A 7 1.30 9.38 -15.62
C GLY A 7 2.44 10.05 -14.88
N ASP A 8 2.20 10.53 -13.65
CA ASP A 8 3.27 11.11 -12.85
C ASP A 8 4.27 10.03 -12.44
N LYS A 9 5.52 10.44 -12.26
CA LYS A 9 6.50 9.56 -11.64
C LYS A 9 6.09 9.32 -10.19
N ALA A 10 6.00 8.05 -9.80
CA ALA A 10 5.74 7.72 -8.40
C ALA A 10 6.94 8.16 -7.55
N PRO A 11 6.72 8.97 -6.50
CA PRO A 11 7.83 9.42 -5.65
C PRO A 11 8.59 8.22 -5.05
N ASP A 12 9.91 8.22 -5.24
CA ASP A 12 10.75 7.19 -4.63
C ASP A 12 10.85 7.43 -3.13
N PHE A 13 11.09 6.36 -2.41
CA PHE A 13 11.30 6.43 -0.96
C PHE A 13 12.27 5.35 -0.54
N THR A 14 12.88 5.55 0.61
CA THR A 14 13.70 4.55 1.29
C THR A 14 13.23 4.50 2.72
N SER A 15 12.93 3.31 3.22
CA SER A 15 12.42 3.10 4.55
C SER A 15 12.84 1.71 5.05
N VAL A 16 12.09 1.14 5.96
CA VAL A 16 12.32 -0.21 6.49
C VAL A 16 11.03 -1.02 6.44
N ASP A 17 11.18 -2.33 6.27
CA ASP A 17 10.05 -3.26 6.28
C ASP A 17 9.83 -3.86 7.68
N GLN A 18 8.94 -4.85 7.78
CA GLN A 18 8.61 -5.52 9.03
C GLN A 18 9.75 -6.32 9.65
N ASN A 19 10.83 -6.51 8.93
CA ASN A 19 12.05 -7.18 9.43
C ASN A 19 13.14 -6.18 9.79
N GLY A 20 12.85 -4.87 9.68
CA GLY A 20 13.86 -3.83 9.87
C GLY A 20 14.83 -3.70 8.71
N GLU A 21 14.57 -4.37 7.59
CA GLU A 21 15.44 -4.33 6.42
C GLU A 21 15.13 -3.13 5.54
N PRO A 22 16.15 -2.51 4.91
CA PRO A 22 15.90 -1.38 4.01
C PRO A 22 15.03 -1.79 2.84
N ILE A 23 14.10 -0.91 2.48
CA ILE A 23 13.23 -1.08 1.31
C ILE A 23 13.08 0.25 0.60
N SER A 24 13.14 0.25 -0.73
CA SER A 24 12.91 1.43 -1.54
C SER A 24 12.01 1.07 -2.72
N LEU A 25 11.23 2.03 -3.18
CA LEU A 25 10.40 1.83 -4.38
C LEU A 25 11.29 1.58 -5.60
N GLY A 26 12.39 2.30 -5.69
CA GLY A 26 13.33 2.18 -6.81
C GLY A 26 13.90 0.78 -7.01
N SER A 27 13.97 -0.03 -5.94
CA SER A 27 14.46 -1.40 -6.05
C SER A 27 13.50 -2.34 -6.77
N PHE A 28 12.27 -1.88 -7.03
CA PHE A 28 11.24 -2.66 -7.74
C PHE A 28 11.01 -2.20 -9.18
N ILE A 29 11.86 -1.31 -9.71
CA ILE A 29 11.84 -0.94 -11.13
C ILE A 29 11.94 -2.21 -11.98
N GLY A 30 11.07 -2.33 -12.98
CA GLY A 30 10.96 -3.52 -13.82
C GLY A 30 9.78 -4.41 -13.42
N LYS A 31 9.16 -4.13 -12.30
CA LYS A 31 7.92 -4.82 -11.86
C LYS A 31 6.77 -3.83 -11.80
N LYS A 32 5.56 -4.35 -11.98
CA LYS A 32 4.34 -3.61 -11.68
C LYS A 32 4.17 -3.64 -10.16
N VAL A 33 3.92 -2.49 -9.55
CA VAL A 33 3.81 -2.39 -8.08
C VAL A 33 2.38 -2.04 -7.68
N VAL A 34 1.87 -2.79 -6.72
CA VAL A 34 0.63 -2.46 -6.00
C VAL A 34 1.06 -1.87 -4.66
N LEU A 35 1.10 -0.54 -4.59
CA LEU A 35 1.51 0.18 -3.39
C LEU A 35 0.24 0.63 -2.68
N TYR A 36 -0.14 -0.06 -1.61
CA TYR A 36 -1.38 0.25 -0.93
C TYR A 36 -1.12 0.84 0.45
N PHE A 37 -1.77 1.98 0.68
CA PHE A 37 -1.73 2.69 1.96
C PHE A 37 -2.98 2.34 2.75
N TYR A 38 -2.80 1.94 4.01
CA TYR A 38 -3.90 1.54 4.88
C TYR A 38 -3.74 2.15 6.27
N PRO A 39 -4.85 2.38 6.99
CA PRO A 39 -4.79 3.14 8.24
C PRO A 39 -4.06 2.47 9.41
N LYS A 40 -4.27 1.17 9.62
CA LYS A 40 -3.74 0.53 10.83
C LYS A 40 -3.77 -1.00 10.74
N ASP A 41 -2.68 -1.63 11.18
CA ASP A 41 -2.57 -3.08 11.24
C ASP A 41 -3.68 -3.70 12.11
N ASP A 42 -4.14 -4.88 11.68
CA ASP A 42 -5.06 -5.74 12.44
C ASP A 42 -6.41 -5.08 12.78
N THR A 43 -6.88 -4.19 11.91
CA THR A 43 -8.25 -3.68 11.93
C THR A 43 -9.06 -4.41 10.87
N PRO A 44 -10.41 -4.48 10.99
CA PRO A 44 -11.21 -5.33 10.08
C PRO A 44 -11.00 -5.07 8.59
N GLY A 45 -11.07 -3.82 8.16
CA GLY A 45 -10.87 -3.47 6.74
C GLY A 45 -9.45 -3.73 6.24
N CYS A 46 -8.45 -3.39 7.07
CA CYS A 46 -7.04 -3.60 6.71
C CYS A 46 -6.69 -5.08 6.67
N THR A 47 -7.26 -5.86 7.58
CA THR A 47 -7.07 -7.32 7.59
C THR A 47 -7.71 -7.95 6.36
N ALA A 48 -8.94 -7.55 6.00
CA ALA A 48 -9.62 -8.06 4.81
C ALA A 48 -8.81 -7.77 3.55
N GLN A 49 -8.30 -6.56 3.41
CA GLN A 49 -7.49 -6.15 2.26
C GLN A 49 -6.19 -6.95 2.18
N ALA A 50 -5.46 -7.07 3.29
CA ALA A 50 -4.21 -7.81 3.34
C ALA A 50 -4.42 -9.30 3.03
N CYS A 51 -5.46 -9.91 3.60
CA CYS A 51 -5.76 -11.32 3.36
C CYS A 51 -6.20 -11.59 1.92
N ASN A 52 -6.96 -10.69 1.30
CA ASN A 52 -7.32 -10.82 -0.10
C ASN A 52 -6.07 -10.77 -0.99
N LEU A 53 -5.17 -9.82 -0.74
CA LEU A 53 -3.91 -9.72 -1.48
C LEU A 53 -3.01 -10.94 -1.24
N ARG A 54 -2.97 -11.45 0.01
CA ARG A 54 -2.24 -12.68 0.35
C ARG A 54 -2.76 -13.87 -0.45
N ASP A 55 -4.08 -14.08 -0.45
CA ASP A 55 -4.70 -15.23 -1.10
C ASP A 55 -4.50 -15.22 -2.62
N ASN A 56 -4.30 -14.07 -3.20
CA ASN A 56 -4.11 -13.88 -4.64
C ASN A 56 -2.67 -13.49 -5.01
N TYR A 57 -1.75 -13.56 -4.05
CA TYR A 57 -0.39 -13.08 -4.25
C TYR A 57 0.36 -13.86 -5.33
N ALA A 58 0.23 -15.18 -5.34
CA ALA A 58 0.87 -16.02 -6.36
C ALA A 58 0.38 -15.65 -7.77
N SER A 59 -0.92 -15.42 -7.93
CA SER A 59 -1.51 -14.99 -9.20
C SER A 59 -1.00 -13.62 -9.62
N LEU A 60 -0.96 -12.66 -8.70
CA LEU A 60 -0.45 -11.32 -8.98
C LEU A 60 1.03 -11.36 -9.34
N SER A 61 1.83 -12.12 -8.58
CA SER A 61 3.26 -12.29 -8.86
C SER A 61 3.51 -12.92 -10.23
N GLY A 62 2.69 -13.90 -10.61
CA GLY A 62 2.74 -14.53 -11.92
C GLY A 62 2.43 -13.56 -13.07
N LYS A 63 1.74 -12.46 -12.78
CA LYS A 63 1.44 -11.39 -13.74
C LYS A 63 2.43 -10.22 -13.66
N GLY A 64 3.50 -10.37 -12.88
CA GLY A 64 4.55 -9.37 -12.75
C GLY A 64 4.30 -8.29 -11.70
N PHE A 65 3.32 -8.47 -10.81
CA PHE A 65 3.02 -7.52 -9.76
C PHE A 65 3.80 -7.82 -8.48
N GLN A 66 4.25 -6.76 -7.81
CA GLN A 66 4.78 -6.79 -6.46
C GLN A 66 3.83 -5.99 -5.56
N VAL A 67 3.36 -6.60 -4.50
CA VAL A 67 2.51 -5.94 -3.50
C VAL A 67 3.37 -5.36 -2.40
N ILE A 68 3.13 -4.11 -2.03
CA ILE A 68 3.80 -3.43 -0.93
C ILE A 68 2.74 -2.69 -0.11
N GLY A 69 2.63 -3.00 1.17
CA GLY A 69 1.72 -2.29 2.08
C GLY A 69 2.47 -1.21 2.85
N VAL A 70 1.81 -0.09 3.12
CA VAL A 70 2.38 1.02 3.87
C VAL A 70 1.39 1.52 4.90
N SER A 71 1.81 1.61 6.15
CA SER A 71 1.12 2.36 7.18
C SER A 71 2.13 2.98 8.13
N ASN A 72 1.65 3.83 9.05
CA ASN A 72 2.54 4.44 10.04
C ASN A 72 2.67 3.63 11.33
N ASP A 73 2.33 2.34 11.26
CA ASP A 73 2.57 1.40 12.35
C ASP A 73 4.06 1.09 12.48
N SER A 74 4.48 0.63 13.66
CA SER A 74 5.86 0.27 13.93
C SER A 74 6.28 -1.04 13.25
N ILE A 75 7.58 -1.25 13.14
CA ILE A 75 8.16 -2.52 12.67
C ILE A 75 7.60 -3.68 13.47
N LYS A 76 7.53 -3.54 14.79
CA LYS A 76 7.02 -4.57 15.70
C LYS A 76 5.57 -4.93 15.41
N LYS A 77 4.72 -3.92 15.19
CA LYS A 77 3.30 -4.14 14.85
C LYS A 77 3.16 -4.82 13.49
N HIS A 78 3.92 -4.36 12.51
CA HIS A 78 3.94 -4.97 11.17
C HIS A 78 4.38 -6.44 11.23
N LYS A 79 5.40 -6.75 12.03
CA LYS A 79 5.87 -8.13 12.18
C LYS A 79 4.80 -9.01 12.81
N LYS A 80 4.10 -8.49 13.81
CA LYS A 80 2.99 -9.19 14.45
C LYS A 80 1.85 -9.45 13.46
N PHE A 81 1.51 -8.44 12.64
CA PHE A 81 0.47 -8.55 11.61
C PHE A 81 0.85 -9.58 10.55
N GLU A 82 2.09 -9.52 10.04
CA GLU A 82 2.62 -10.49 9.09
C GLU A 82 2.51 -11.92 9.63
N ASN A 83 2.96 -12.14 10.86
CA ASN A 83 2.96 -13.46 11.48
C ASN A 83 1.54 -13.98 11.70
N LYS A 84 0.64 -13.10 12.14
CA LYS A 84 -0.74 -13.49 12.46
C LYS A 84 -1.50 -13.98 11.23
N TYR A 85 -1.29 -13.33 10.08
CA TYR A 85 -2.02 -13.62 8.86
C TYR A 85 -1.15 -14.21 7.75
N GLU A 86 0.12 -14.52 8.05
CA GLU A 86 1.07 -15.12 7.09
C GLU A 86 1.15 -14.32 5.79
N LEU A 87 1.38 -13.01 5.93
CA LEU A 87 1.44 -12.11 4.79
C LEU A 87 2.77 -12.28 4.03
N PRO A 88 2.74 -12.55 2.72
CA PRO A 88 3.94 -12.88 1.95
C PRO A 88 4.64 -11.68 1.30
N PHE A 89 4.20 -10.47 1.60
CA PHE A 89 4.71 -9.25 0.96
C PHE A 89 5.23 -8.26 1.99
N PRO A 90 6.09 -7.30 1.58
CA PRO A 90 6.63 -6.30 2.48
C PRO A 90 5.56 -5.36 3.05
N LEU A 91 5.72 -5.01 4.31
CA LEU A 91 4.94 -3.96 4.99
C LEU A 91 5.93 -2.87 5.41
N VAL A 92 5.80 -1.69 4.83
CA VAL A 92 6.70 -0.56 5.12
C VAL A 92 6.24 0.14 6.39
N ALA A 93 7.17 0.29 7.34
CA ALA A 93 6.92 0.96 8.61
C ALA A 93 7.23 2.45 8.48
N ASP A 94 6.23 3.23 8.09
CA ASP A 94 6.37 4.68 7.89
C ASP A 94 6.02 5.43 9.18
N GLU A 95 6.76 5.13 10.26
CA GLU A 95 6.45 5.67 11.59
C GLU A 95 6.49 7.19 11.65
N ASP A 96 7.41 7.82 10.90
CA ASP A 96 7.55 9.28 10.86
C ASP A 96 6.62 9.95 9.84
N LYS A 97 5.78 9.19 9.16
CA LYS A 97 4.78 9.65 8.18
C LYS A 97 5.37 10.31 6.94
N THR A 98 6.65 10.15 6.69
CA THR A 98 7.33 10.75 5.53
C THR A 98 6.69 10.30 4.21
N ILE A 99 6.45 8.99 4.06
CA ILE A 99 5.92 8.42 2.81
C ILE A 99 4.44 8.76 2.64
N VAL A 100 3.64 8.64 3.69
CA VAL A 100 2.19 8.93 3.60
C VAL A 100 1.94 10.40 3.29
N GLU A 101 2.80 11.30 3.77
CA GLU A 101 2.72 12.72 3.43
C GLU A 101 3.22 12.98 2.00
N LEU A 102 4.31 12.31 1.60
CA LEU A 102 4.86 12.42 0.24
C LEU A 102 3.84 12.02 -0.82
N TYR A 103 3.05 10.98 -0.54
CA TYR A 103 2.00 10.51 -1.47
C TYR A 103 0.68 11.25 -1.28
N GLY A 104 0.58 12.15 -0.29
CA GLY A 104 -0.61 12.95 -0.06
C GLY A 104 -1.82 12.17 0.42
N VAL A 105 -1.59 11.08 1.13
CA VAL A 105 -2.67 10.22 1.66
C VAL A 105 -2.90 10.39 3.16
N TYR A 106 -2.11 11.20 3.82
CA TYR A 106 -2.28 11.51 5.24
C TYR A 106 -3.02 12.84 5.38
N GLY A 107 -4.15 12.82 6.06
CA GLY A 107 -4.96 14.02 6.17
C GLY A 107 -6.10 13.87 7.16
N GLU A 108 -6.99 14.85 7.15
CA GLU A 108 -8.14 14.89 8.06
C GLU A 108 -9.16 13.81 7.68
N LYS A 109 -9.59 13.06 8.69
CA LYS A 109 -10.68 12.08 8.59
C LYS A 109 -11.74 12.44 9.62
N LYS A 110 -12.99 12.08 9.34
CA LYS A 110 -14.10 12.29 10.27
C LYS A 110 -14.72 10.95 10.63
N PHE A 111 -14.99 10.77 11.93
CA PHE A 111 -15.68 9.60 12.42
C PHE A 111 -16.58 10.02 13.58
N MET A 112 -17.88 9.75 13.47
CA MET A 112 -18.89 10.08 14.48
C MET A 112 -18.86 11.56 14.92
N GLY A 113 -18.69 12.46 13.95
CA GLY A 113 -18.66 13.89 14.18
C GLY A 113 -17.33 14.44 14.69
N LYS A 114 -16.33 13.60 14.91
CA LYS A 114 -15.00 14.01 15.35
C LYS A 114 -14.00 13.96 14.20
N ALA A 115 -13.22 15.04 14.05
CA ALA A 115 -12.13 15.09 13.08
C ALA A 115 -10.85 14.56 13.73
N TYR A 116 -10.06 13.82 12.95
CA TYR A 116 -8.73 13.34 13.38
C TYR A 116 -7.84 13.18 12.15
N MET A 117 -6.53 13.14 12.37
CA MET A 117 -5.55 12.95 11.30
C MET A 117 -5.28 11.47 11.14
N GLY A 118 -5.24 11.00 9.91
CA GLY A 118 -4.97 9.60 9.61
C GLY A 118 -4.73 9.34 8.13
N ILE A 119 -4.44 8.08 7.81
CA ILE A 119 -4.20 7.65 6.44
C ILE A 119 -5.54 7.41 5.75
N ASN A 120 -5.73 8.07 4.61
CA ASN A 120 -6.85 7.79 3.71
C ASN A 120 -6.46 6.60 2.84
N ARG A 121 -7.21 5.50 2.97
CA ARG A 121 -6.94 4.27 2.23
C ARG A 121 -6.88 4.55 0.73
N THR A 122 -5.73 4.31 0.12
CA THR A 122 -5.48 4.60 -1.29
C THR A 122 -4.50 3.57 -1.82
N THR A 123 -4.74 3.08 -3.04
CA THR A 123 -3.82 2.16 -3.69
C THR A 123 -3.29 2.80 -4.97
N PHE A 124 -1.97 2.83 -5.10
CA PHE A 124 -1.29 3.33 -6.30
C PHE A 124 -0.81 2.13 -7.12
N LEU A 125 -1.19 2.08 -8.39
CA LEU A 125 -0.70 1.09 -9.34
C LEU A 125 0.44 1.75 -10.11
N ILE A 126 1.62 1.15 -10.05
CA ILE A 126 2.86 1.72 -10.60
C ILE A 126 3.39 0.77 -11.66
N ASP A 127 3.75 1.31 -12.83
CA ASP A 127 4.23 0.50 -13.95
C ASP A 127 5.72 0.16 -13.79
N GLU A 128 6.25 -0.62 -14.73
CA GLU A 128 7.62 -1.11 -14.69
C GLU A 128 8.66 0.00 -14.83
N LYS A 129 8.26 1.17 -15.29
CA LYS A 129 9.13 2.35 -15.43
C LYS A 129 9.10 3.25 -14.21
N GLY A 130 8.23 2.95 -13.23
CA GLY A 130 8.08 3.75 -12.02
C GLY A 130 7.07 4.88 -12.15
N ASN A 131 6.22 4.87 -13.18
CA ASN A 131 5.18 5.87 -13.36
C ASN A 131 3.84 5.34 -12.84
N ILE A 132 2.99 6.25 -12.36
CA ILE A 132 1.67 5.90 -11.84
C ILE A 132 0.78 5.46 -13.00
N ASN A 133 0.37 4.20 -12.98
CA ASN A 133 -0.56 3.62 -13.95
C ASN A 133 -1.99 3.99 -13.63
N ASN A 134 -2.37 3.89 -12.36
CA ASN A 134 -3.69 4.30 -11.89
C ASN A 134 -3.68 4.56 -10.39
N ILE A 135 -4.69 5.24 -9.90
CA ILE A 135 -4.86 5.55 -8.48
C ILE A 135 -6.26 5.07 -8.07
N ILE A 136 -6.32 4.15 -7.12
CA ILE A 136 -7.58 3.64 -6.58
C ILE A 136 -7.86 4.40 -5.29
N ALA A 137 -8.74 5.40 -5.37
CA ALA A 137 -9.08 6.27 -4.23
C ALA A 137 -10.01 5.59 -3.23
N LYS A 138 -10.74 4.57 -3.67
CA LYS A 138 -11.67 3.80 -2.82
C LYS A 138 -11.39 2.31 -3.00
N PRO A 139 -10.35 1.79 -2.34
CA PRO A 139 -10.02 0.36 -2.43
C PRO A 139 -11.15 -0.51 -1.92
N ASP A 140 -11.47 -1.55 -2.70
CA ASP A 140 -12.39 -2.60 -2.29
C ASP A 140 -11.61 -3.61 -1.43
N THR A 141 -11.74 -3.50 -0.12
CA THR A 141 -10.93 -4.30 0.80
C THR A 141 -11.22 -5.80 0.70
N ALA A 142 -12.43 -6.19 0.35
CA ALA A 142 -12.80 -7.59 0.21
C ALA A 142 -12.32 -8.21 -1.12
N ASN A 143 -12.11 -7.38 -2.16
CA ASN A 143 -11.74 -7.83 -3.51
C ASN A 143 -10.64 -6.97 -4.13
N GLN A 144 -9.67 -6.57 -3.33
CA GLN A 144 -8.61 -5.66 -3.78
C GLN A 144 -7.82 -6.24 -4.97
N SER A 145 -7.53 -7.53 -4.95
CA SER A 145 -6.76 -8.17 -6.03
C SER A 145 -7.49 -8.08 -7.37
N GLN A 146 -8.78 -8.36 -7.39
CA GLN A 146 -9.58 -8.25 -8.62
C GLN A 146 -9.70 -6.80 -9.06
N GLN A 147 -9.87 -5.88 -8.10
CA GLN A 147 -9.94 -4.45 -8.40
C GLN A 147 -8.64 -3.96 -9.05
N VAL A 148 -7.48 -4.43 -8.59
CA VAL A 148 -6.18 -4.10 -9.18
C VAL A 148 -6.15 -4.52 -10.64
N LEU A 149 -6.56 -5.76 -10.94
CA LEU A 149 -6.56 -6.27 -12.31
C LEU A 149 -7.54 -5.49 -13.20
N ASP A 150 -8.71 -5.16 -12.68
CA ASP A 150 -9.75 -4.42 -13.41
C ASP A 150 -9.35 -2.97 -13.68
N GLN A 151 -8.62 -2.36 -12.76
CA GLN A 151 -8.23 -0.95 -12.82
C GLN A 151 -6.87 -0.72 -13.49
N TRP A 152 -6.11 -1.78 -13.73
CA TRP A 152 -4.84 -1.66 -14.44
C TRP A 152 -5.07 -1.19 -15.86
N GLN A 153 -4.34 -0.14 -16.27
CA GLN A 153 -4.46 0.44 -17.61
C GLN A 153 -3.39 -0.15 -18.51
N SER A 154 -3.84 -0.86 -19.52
CA SER A 154 -2.95 -1.49 -20.51
C SER A 154 -2.44 -0.49 -21.54
#